data_890f42c6c278442fbeb934d7143e1819
#
_entry.id   890f42c6c278442fbeb934d7143e1819
#
_cell.length_a   1.000
_cell.length_b   1.000
_cell.length_c   1.000
_cell.angle_alpha   90.00
_cell.angle_beta   90.00
_cell.angle_gamma   90.00
#
_symmetry.space_group_name_H-M   'P 1'
#
loop_
_entity.id
_entity.type
_entity.pdbx_description
1 polymer ?
#
loop_
_entity_poly.entity_id
_entity_poly.type
_entity_poly.pdbx_seq_one_letter_code
_entity_poly.pdbx_strand_id
1 'polypeptide(L)'
;MKNLFCTIALLLFVGNVWASEGGVLGGDANQDSATPSKKEIVKTGYNFGPLPAVAFDADKGFQLGALLNIFDFGDGSTYPNPRQQWYFEASFFTKGSQLYTVSYDNRFLIPGVRWSSTFTLTNDKAMDFYGFNGYMSYFNHELVALGKDKENLDNYIYTPKYRINRVAMLFKTDLTGNIWNNKLFWEAGYHLSYFKQGAINREKINKNKDEEKMFPDSEPTLFEQYRNWGIISDEEAEGGLNSTVRAGLLFDTRDKEGAPSRGIWAEAHLTMAPKWLGTKIPFYKYSATFRQYVPIIDNDILTFAYRLNYEGTIGEDAPYYVLPYITVMGASYDRDGMGGYRTIRGLMRNRVQGLDMASYNAEIRWRFVNFTLWKQNIAFGLNAFSDGTMVTRNFDMSFKGDEKYRKEYDEYMAQTGNRTADRPHITVGGGLRFIMNQNFIVAFEYGLPISKFSSDPYIKNQDGNGAFYINTGFLF
;
A
#
# COMPACT_ATOMS: atom_id res chain seq x y z
N MET A 1 -29.01 -3.82 8.90
CA MET A 1 -27.81 -4.62 9.04
C MET A 1 -27.98 -6.12 8.70
N LYS A 2 -29.05 -6.81 9.10
CA LYS A 2 -29.25 -8.24 8.74
C LYS A 2 -29.38 -8.50 7.22
N ASN A 3 -30.00 -7.61 6.47
CA ASN A 3 -30.18 -7.79 5.00
C ASN A 3 -28.89 -7.49 4.18
N LEU A 4 -27.95 -6.72 4.75
CA LEU A 4 -26.67 -6.40 4.08
C LEU A 4 -25.72 -7.61 4.13
N PHE A 5 -25.75 -8.38 5.24
CA PHE A 5 -24.94 -9.59 5.38
C PHE A 5 -25.39 -10.72 4.41
N CYS A 6 -26.69 -10.87 4.20
CA CYS A 6 -27.21 -11.86 3.23
C CYS A 6 -26.88 -11.47 1.79
N THR A 7 -26.90 -10.18 1.45
CA THR A 7 -26.60 -9.72 0.08
C THR A 7 -25.12 -9.85 -0.24
N ILE A 8 -24.23 -9.59 0.71
CA ILE A 8 -22.77 -9.78 0.53
C ILE A 8 -22.43 -11.28 0.44
N ALA A 9 -23.09 -12.14 1.22
CA ALA A 9 -22.93 -13.58 1.10
C ALA A 9 -23.43 -14.12 -0.25
N LEU A 10 -24.51 -13.56 -0.82
CA LEU A 10 -25.05 -13.99 -2.11
C LEU A 10 -24.19 -13.55 -3.30
N LEU A 11 -23.55 -12.39 -3.24
CA LEU A 11 -22.62 -11.91 -4.28
C LEU A 11 -21.29 -12.69 -4.30
N LEU A 12 -20.90 -13.32 -3.19
CA LEU A 12 -19.74 -14.21 -3.12
C LEU A 12 -19.99 -15.60 -3.74
N PHE A 13 -21.26 -15.95 -4.05
CA PHE A 13 -21.65 -17.28 -4.53
C PHE A 13 -21.71 -17.42 -6.06
N VAL A 14 -21.59 -16.36 -6.84
CA VAL A 14 -21.80 -16.39 -8.31
C VAL A 14 -20.49 -16.21 -9.07
N GLY A 15 -19.38 -16.73 -8.61
CA GLY A 15 -18.14 -16.62 -9.38
C GLY A 15 -17.15 -17.75 -9.10
N ASN A 16 -17.12 -18.76 -9.96
CA ASN A 16 -15.93 -19.59 -10.14
C ASN A 16 -14.80 -18.73 -10.70
N VAL A 17 -14.08 -17.97 -9.88
CA VAL A 17 -13.03 -17.14 -10.43
C VAL A 17 -11.83 -16.99 -9.51
N TRP A 18 -10.71 -17.21 -10.11
CA TRP A 18 -9.36 -17.14 -9.61
C TRP A 18 -8.90 -15.68 -9.56
N ALA A 19 -8.78 -15.10 -8.39
CA ALA A 19 -8.02 -13.86 -8.22
C ALA A 19 -6.62 -14.21 -7.69
N SER A 20 -5.62 -14.17 -8.56
CA SER A 20 -4.22 -14.10 -8.12
C SER A 20 -3.78 -12.65 -8.19
N GLU A 21 -3.72 -11.96 -7.07
CA GLU A 21 -2.92 -10.75 -7.00
C GLU A 21 -1.44 -11.13 -7.14
N GLY A 22 -0.71 -10.33 -7.92
CA GLY A 22 0.66 -10.50 -8.35
C GLY A 22 1.59 -11.23 -7.40
N GLY A 23 1.70 -12.53 -7.59
CA GLY A 23 2.69 -13.35 -6.93
C GLY A 23 4.01 -13.32 -7.70
N VAL A 24 5.07 -13.21 -6.98
CA VAL A 24 6.45 -13.23 -7.44
C VAL A 24 6.93 -14.68 -7.52
N LEU A 25 7.79 -14.96 -8.45
CA LEU A 25 8.58 -16.15 -8.78
C LEU A 25 8.60 -17.34 -7.80
N GLY A 26 8.18 -18.49 -8.24
CA GLY A 26 8.52 -19.78 -7.67
C GLY A 26 8.91 -20.76 -8.77
N GLY A 27 10.17 -21.14 -8.80
CA GLY A 27 10.65 -22.25 -9.62
C GLY A 27 10.30 -23.58 -8.96
N ASP A 28 10.18 -24.62 -9.77
CA ASP A 28 9.93 -25.99 -9.34
C ASP A 28 10.83 -26.40 -8.17
N ALA A 29 10.26 -26.51 -6.97
CA ALA A 29 10.88 -27.20 -5.86
C ALA A 29 10.29 -28.59 -5.77
N ASN A 30 11.12 -29.60 -5.99
CA ASN A 30 11.03 -31.00 -5.65
C ASN A 30 9.64 -31.50 -5.20
N GLN A 31 9.07 -32.36 -6.05
CA GLN A 31 8.07 -33.32 -5.65
C GLN A 31 8.70 -34.27 -4.62
N ASP A 32 8.34 -34.12 -3.36
CA ASP A 32 8.39 -35.18 -2.39
C ASP A 32 7.09 -35.26 -1.62
N SER A 33 6.40 -36.37 -1.89
CA SER A 33 5.37 -37.06 -1.12
C SER A 33 4.35 -36.21 -0.35
N ALA A 34 3.36 -35.70 -1.05
CA ALA A 34 2.06 -35.35 -0.48
C ALA A 34 1.03 -36.40 -0.93
N THR A 35 0.22 -36.90 0.01
CA THR A 35 -0.96 -37.78 -0.19
C THR A 35 -1.76 -37.29 -1.40
N PRO A 36 -2.25 -38.17 -2.29
CA PRO A 36 -2.87 -37.77 -3.54
C PRO A 36 -4.16 -36.98 -3.29
N SER A 37 -4.08 -35.68 -3.42
CA SER A 37 -5.25 -34.85 -3.59
C SER A 37 -5.90 -35.20 -4.92
N LYS A 38 -7.23 -35.22 -4.98
CA LYS A 38 -8.01 -35.45 -6.21
C LYS A 38 -7.37 -34.69 -7.36
N LYS A 39 -7.14 -35.39 -8.50
CA LYS A 39 -6.55 -34.84 -9.71
C LYS A 39 -7.11 -33.45 -10.01
N GLU A 40 -6.28 -32.44 -9.87
CA GLU A 40 -6.60 -31.08 -10.25
C GLU A 40 -6.76 -31.01 -11.77
N ILE A 41 -7.76 -30.29 -12.25
CA ILE A 41 -8.02 -30.18 -13.71
C ILE A 41 -6.97 -29.22 -14.28
N VAL A 42 -6.06 -29.75 -15.09
CA VAL A 42 -5.07 -28.94 -15.82
C VAL A 42 -5.80 -28.03 -16.80
N LYS A 43 -5.58 -26.72 -16.67
CA LYS A 43 -6.12 -25.70 -17.59
C LYS A 43 -5.21 -25.56 -18.80
N THR A 44 -5.81 -25.31 -19.96
CA THR A 44 -5.13 -25.07 -21.25
C THR A 44 -5.69 -23.84 -21.93
N GLY A 45 -4.94 -23.26 -22.85
CA GLY A 45 -5.36 -22.10 -23.63
C GLY A 45 -5.67 -20.87 -22.79
N TYR A 46 -6.51 -20.00 -23.34
CA TYR A 46 -6.93 -18.75 -22.67
C TYR A 46 -8.08 -19.01 -21.68
N ASN A 47 -7.87 -18.51 -20.45
CA ASN A 47 -8.88 -18.53 -19.39
C ASN A 47 -9.15 -17.11 -18.91
N PHE A 48 -10.42 -16.77 -18.74
CA PHE A 48 -10.89 -15.42 -18.39
C PHE A 48 -11.46 -15.41 -16.98
N GLY A 49 -11.06 -14.44 -16.18
CA GLY A 49 -11.52 -14.27 -14.81
C GLY A 49 -12.06 -12.85 -14.58
N PRO A 50 -13.31 -12.54 -15.03
CA PRO A 50 -13.95 -11.29 -14.65
C PRO A 50 -14.42 -11.34 -13.20
N LEU A 51 -14.17 -10.26 -12.43
CA LEU A 51 -14.57 -10.12 -11.03
C LEU A 51 -15.07 -8.72 -10.72
N PRO A 52 -16.05 -8.56 -9.83
CA PRO A 52 -16.30 -7.28 -9.21
C PRO A 52 -15.13 -6.92 -8.27
N ALA A 53 -14.61 -5.70 -8.39
CA ALA A 53 -13.69 -5.14 -7.41
C ALA A 53 -14.51 -4.50 -6.29
N VAL A 54 -14.61 -5.18 -5.14
CA VAL A 54 -15.32 -4.68 -3.96
C VAL A 54 -14.39 -4.79 -2.75
N ALA A 55 -14.03 -3.65 -2.18
CA ALA A 55 -13.25 -3.57 -0.96
C ALA A 55 -13.71 -2.39 -0.09
N PHE A 56 -13.24 -2.34 1.13
CA PHE A 56 -13.45 -1.21 2.03
C PHE A 56 -12.14 -0.79 2.66
N ASP A 57 -11.85 0.48 2.56
CA ASP A 57 -10.71 1.15 3.17
C ASP A 57 -11.24 2.34 3.98
N ALA A 58 -10.89 2.43 5.26
CA ALA A 58 -11.36 3.49 6.15
C ALA A 58 -11.00 4.89 5.60
N ASP A 59 -9.89 5.01 4.88
CA ASP A 59 -9.40 6.27 4.36
C ASP A 59 -10.03 6.65 3.01
N LYS A 60 -10.30 5.66 2.12
CA LYS A 60 -10.87 5.86 0.78
C LYS A 60 -12.37 5.56 0.67
N GLY A 61 -12.92 4.85 1.66
CA GLY A 61 -14.30 4.37 1.67
C GLY A 61 -14.48 3.05 0.90
N PHE A 62 -15.70 2.77 0.43
CA PHE A 62 -15.96 1.58 -0.39
C PHE A 62 -15.33 1.75 -1.77
N GLN A 63 -14.62 0.71 -2.19
CA GLN A 63 -14.16 0.51 -3.56
C GLN A 63 -15.23 -0.28 -4.31
N LEU A 64 -15.63 0.23 -5.46
CA LEU A 64 -16.56 -0.41 -6.39
C LEU A 64 -15.95 -0.35 -7.78
N GLY A 65 -15.87 -1.50 -8.45
CA GLY A 65 -15.23 -1.57 -9.75
C GLY A 65 -15.38 -2.93 -10.39
N ALA A 66 -14.61 -3.12 -11.44
CA ALA A 66 -14.46 -4.39 -12.13
C ALA A 66 -12.98 -4.67 -12.40
N LEU A 67 -12.63 -5.93 -12.33
CA LEU A 67 -11.32 -6.42 -12.75
C LEU A 67 -11.48 -7.61 -13.71
N LEU A 68 -10.51 -7.78 -14.58
CA LEU A 68 -10.43 -8.89 -15.52
C LEU A 68 -9.01 -9.44 -15.54
N ASN A 69 -8.89 -10.72 -15.18
CA ASN A 69 -7.68 -11.50 -15.43
C ASN A 69 -7.84 -12.33 -16.71
N ILE A 70 -6.80 -12.34 -17.53
CA ILE A 70 -6.69 -13.23 -18.70
C ILE A 70 -5.41 -14.04 -18.53
N PHE A 71 -5.55 -15.35 -18.45
CA PHE A 71 -4.45 -16.29 -18.30
C PHE A 71 -4.31 -17.10 -19.58
N ASP A 72 -3.10 -17.24 -20.08
CA ASP A 72 -2.76 -18.16 -21.17
C ASP A 72 -1.89 -19.30 -20.60
N PHE A 73 -2.45 -20.50 -20.57
CA PHE A 73 -1.77 -21.72 -20.12
C PHE A 73 -1.16 -22.52 -21.29
N GLY A 74 -1.34 -22.07 -22.56
CA GLY A 74 -0.87 -22.78 -23.73
C GLY A 74 -1.39 -24.21 -23.78
N ASP A 75 -0.50 -25.19 -23.89
CA ASP A 75 -0.82 -26.62 -23.90
C ASP A 75 -1.08 -27.22 -22.48
N GLY A 76 -0.93 -26.41 -21.44
CA GLY A 76 -1.10 -26.83 -20.04
C GLY A 76 0.15 -27.42 -19.39
N SER A 77 1.25 -27.53 -20.12
CA SER A 77 2.50 -28.12 -19.61
C SER A 77 3.11 -27.35 -18.44
N THR A 78 2.78 -26.07 -18.32
CA THR A 78 3.29 -25.17 -17.27
C THR A 78 2.30 -24.94 -16.13
N TYR A 79 1.10 -25.56 -16.20
CA TYR A 79 0.10 -25.41 -15.13
C TYR A 79 0.67 -25.86 -13.78
N PRO A 80 0.41 -25.13 -12.66
CA PRO A 80 -0.57 -24.02 -12.49
C PRO A 80 -0.06 -22.65 -12.93
N ASN A 81 1.18 -22.49 -13.38
CA ASN A 81 1.73 -21.21 -13.78
C ASN A 81 1.32 -20.88 -15.23
N PRO A 82 0.66 -19.73 -15.47
CA PRO A 82 0.37 -19.32 -16.84
C PRO A 82 1.65 -18.92 -17.56
N ARG A 83 1.67 -19.11 -18.89
CA ARG A 83 2.75 -18.63 -19.76
C ARG A 83 2.78 -17.10 -19.82
N GLN A 84 1.59 -16.50 -19.84
CA GLN A 84 1.40 -15.06 -19.74
C GLN A 84 0.06 -14.73 -19.06
N GLN A 85 0.02 -13.56 -18.45
CA GLN A 85 -1.15 -13.06 -17.74
C GLN A 85 -1.34 -11.58 -18.05
N TRP A 86 -2.61 -11.20 -18.22
CA TRP A 86 -3.05 -9.82 -18.29
C TRP A 86 -3.99 -9.54 -17.13
N TYR A 87 -3.85 -8.37 -16.53
CA TYR A 87 -4.73 -7.86 -15.49
C TYR A 87 -5.23 -6.48 -15.87
N PHE A 88 -6.52 -6.27 -15.76
CA PHE A 88 -7.19 -4.99 -15.97
C PHE A 88 -8.05 -4.68 -14.76
N GLU A 89 -7.99 -3.45 -14.27
CA GLU A 89 -8.84 -2.97 -13.18
C GLU A 89 -9.31 -1.55 -13.46
N ALA A 90 -10.60 -1.30 -13.18
CA ALA A 90 -11.18 0.04 -13.09
C ALA A 90 -12.03 0.12 -11.82
N SER A 91 -11.62 0.97 -10.88
CA SER A 91 -12.20 1.08 -9.56
C SER A 91 -12.48 2.53 -9.16
N PHE A 92 -13.60 2.74 -8.48
CA PHE A 92 -14.05 4.01 -7.94
C PHE A 92 -14.23 3.87 -6.42
N PHE A 93 -13.81 4.89 -5.68
CA PHE A 93 -13.94 4.92 -4.24
C PHE A 93 -15.00 5.95 -3.83
N THR A 94 -15.79 5.64 -2.81
CA THR A 94 -16.91 6.51 -2.39
C THR A 94 -16.46 7.89 -1.91
N LYS A 95 -15.20 8.05 -1.49
CA LYS A 95 -14.61 9.35 -1.17
C LYS A 95 -14.02 10.09 -2.39
N GLY A 96 -14.28 9.61 -3.62
CA GLY A 96 -14.01 10.30 -4.88
C GLY A 96 -12.69 9.95 -5.55
N SER A 97 -11.89 9.02 -5.02
CA SER A 97 -10.69 8.53 -5.68
C SER A 97 -11.03 7.54 -6.79
N GLN A 98 -10.12 7.39 -7.75
CA GLN A 98 -10.23 6.48 -8.88
C GLN A 98 -8.91 5.75 -9.10
N LEU A 99 -8.98 4.48 -9.51
CA LEU A 99 -7.84 3.64 -9.82
C LEU A 99 -8.09 2.90 -11.13
N TYR A 100 -7.13 3.00 -12.04
CA TYR A 100 -7.10 2.23 -13.28
C TYR A 100 -5.75 1.55 -13.37
N THR A 101 -5.74 0.23 -13.57
CA THR A 101 -4.50 -0.56 -13.68
C THR A 101 -4.58 -1.50 -14.86
N VAL A 102 -3.48 -1.58 -15.61
CA VAL A 102 -3.23 -2.61 -16.62
C VAL A 102 -1.89 -3.21 -16.30
N SER A 103 -1.84 -4.54 -16.13
CA SER A 103 -0.58 -5.27 -15.92
C SER A 103 -0.45 -6.41 -16.92
N TYR A 104 0.77 -6.67 -17.31
CA TYR A 104 1.20 -7.80 -18.11
C TYR A 104 2.34 -8.52 -17.42
N ASP A 105 2.29 -9.84 -17.34
CA ASP A 105 3.32 -10.69 -16.78
C ASP A 105 3.57 -11.88 -17.69
N ASN A 106 4.83 -12.15 -18.00
CA ASN A 106 5.23 -13.24 -18.89
C ASN A 106 6.52 -13.88 -18.38
N ARG A 107 6.51 -15.23 -18.33
CA ARG A 107 7.64 -16.03 -17.83
C ARG A 107 8.38 -16.79 -18.93
N PHE A 108 7.85 -16.77 -20.16
CA PHE A 108 8.29 -17.66 -21.22
C PHE A 108 8.70 -16.92 -22.52
N LEU A 109 8.41 -15.62 -22.63
CA LEU A 109 8.78 -14.82 -23.81
C LEU A 109 10.30 -14.73 -23.98
N ILE A 110 11.01 -14.54 -22.87
CA ILE A 110 12.46 -14.48 -22.80
C ILE A 110 12.92 -15.68 -21.96
N PRO A 111 13.66 -16.65 -22.54
CA PRO A 111 14.10 -17.82 -21.77
C PRO A 111 14.86 -17.45 -20.49
N GLY A 112 14.41 -17.97 -19.35
CA GLY A 112 15.03 -17.73 -18.04
C GLY A 112 14.80 -16.34 -17.45
N VAL A 113 13.96 -15.52 -18.08
CA VAL A 113 13.63 -14.18 -17.59
C VAL A 113 12.12 -14.00 -17.51
N ARG A 114 11.64 -13.59 -16.35
CA ARG A 114 10.28 -13.09 -16.19
C ARG A 114 10.24 -11.61 -16.56
N TRP A 115 9.31 -11.24 -17.41
CA TRP A 115 9.02 -9.85 -17.78
C TRP A 115 7.66 -9.46 -17.27
N SER A 116 7.60 -8.36 -16.51
CA SER A 116 6.35 -7.76 -16.06
C SER A 116 6.30 -6.27 -16.42
N SER A 117 5.12 -5.80 -16.80
CA SER A 117 4.88 -4.38 -17.06
C SER A 117 3.55 -3.97 -16.45
N THR A 118 3.51 -2.80 -15.82
CA THR A 118 2.30 -2.28 -15.19
C THR A 118 2.14 -0.81 -15.49
N PHE A 119 0.94 -0.43 -15.90
CA PHE A 119 0.50 0.96 -15.96
C PHE A 119 -0.61 1.18 -14.94
N THR A 120 -0.46 2.23 -14.14
CA THR A 120 -1.47 2.62 -13.14
C THR A 120 -1.74 4.11 -13.24
N LEU A 121 -3.01 4.47 -13.32
CA LEU A 121 -3.50 5.83 -13.18
C LEU A 121 -4.32 5.93 -11.89
N THR A 122 -3.90 6.79 -10.99
CA THR A 122 -4.63 7.11 -9.76
C THR A 122 -5.05 8.57 -9.79
N ASN A 123 -6.34 8.84 -9.59
CA ASN A 123 -6.86 10.17 -9.36
C ASN A 123 -7.41 10.23 -7.94
N ASP A 124 -6.64 10.85 -7.05
CA ASP A 124 -6.95 10.94 -5.62
C ASP A 124 -7.23 12.41 -5.27
N LYS A 125 -8.52 12.78 -5.27
CA LYS A 125 -8.96 14.19 -5.10
C LYS A 125 -8.77 14.72 -3.69
N ALA A 126 -8.54 13.84 -2.73
CA ALA A 126 -8.40 14.17 -1.33
C ALA A 126 -7.47 13.16 -0.65
N MET A 127 -6.22 13.10 -1.13
CA MET A 127 -5.17 12.28 -0.53
C MET A 127 -4.77 12.85 0.83
N ASP A 128 -4.55 11.97 1.79
CA ASP A 128 -4.10 12.36 3.11
C ASP A 128 -2.67 12.93 3.08
N PHE A 129 -2.49 14.07 3.74
CA PHE A 129 -1.21 14.73 3.93
C PHE A 129 -1.11 15.29 5.34
N TYR A 130 -0.30 14.65 6.17
CA TYR A 130 -0.09 15.00 7.59
C TYR A 130 1.27 15.63 7.86
N GLY A 131 1.97 16.10 6.81
CA GLY A 131 3.32 16.62 6.90
C GLY A 131 4.39 15.53 6.90
N PHE A 132 5.60 15.88 7.29
CA PHE A 132 6.78 15.02 7.26
C PHE A 132 7.26 14.66 8.65
N ASN A 133 8.11 13.62 8.72
CA ASN A 133 8.86 13.21 9.91
C ASN A 133 7.98 12.76 11.09
N GLY A 134 6.84 12.11 10.79
CA GLY A 134 6.01 11.47 11.80
C GLY A 134 5.54 12.41 12.91
N TYR A 135 5.96 12.18 14.15
CA TYR A 135 5.61 13.03 15.30
C TYR A 135 6.25 14.41 15.31
N MET A 136 7.11 14.74 14.37
CA MET A 136 7.56 16.12 14.18
C MET A 136 6.56 16.99 13.41
N SER A 137 5.47 16.40 12.92
CA SER A 137 4.34 17.10 12.28
C SER A 137 3.08 16.90 13.10
N TYR A 138 2.49 18.03 13.52
CA TYR A 138 1.31 18.03 14.38
C TYR A 138 0.03 17.71 13.59
N PHE A 139 -0.70 16.72 14.08
CA PHE A 139 -2.05 16.41 13.64
C PHE A 139 -3.05 16.77 14.75
N ASN A 140 -3.86 17.78 14.52
CA ASN A 140 -4.89 18.16 15.48
C ASN A 140 -6.11 17.23 15.31
N HIS A 141 -6.09 16.12 16.08
CA HIS A 141 -7.14 15.13 16.02
C HIS A 141 -8.47 15.64 16.61
N GLU A 142 -8.44 16.59 17.54
CA GLU A 142 -9.65 17.16 18.14
C GLU A 142 -10.48 17.86 17.07
N LEU A 143 -9.87 18.67 16.21
CA LEU A 143 -10.54 19.32 15.10
C LEU A 143 -11.20 18.29 14.15
N VAL A 144 -10.58 17.13 13.92
CA VAL A 144 -11.13 16.09 13.06
C VAL A 144 -12.18 15.24 13.77
N ALA A 145 -12.04 15.04 15.09
CA ALA A 145 -13.00 14.30 15.91
C ALA A 145 -14.32 15.07 16.11
N LEU A 146 -14.22 16.36 16.35
CA LEU A 146 -15.36 17.26 16.50
C LEU A 146 -16.18 17.38 15.19
N GLY A 147 -15.55 17.26 14.03
CA GLY A 147 -16.24 17.20 12.74
C GLY A 147 -17.13 15.96 12.55
N LYS A 148 -17.15 15.03 13.50
CA LYS A 148 -18.10 13.90 13.57
C LYS A 148 -19.30 14.18 14.48
N ASP A 149 -19.21 15.22 15.31
CA ASP A 149 -20.30 15.63 16.18
C ASP A 149 -21.24 16.55 15.38
N LYS A 150 -22.44 16.06 15.08
CA LYS A 150 -23.43 16.76 14.27
C LYS A 150 -24.02 18.02 14.94
N GLU A 151 -23.79 18.15 16.25
CA GLU A 151 -24.29 19.26 17.05
C GLU A 151 -23.28 20.43 17.15
N ASN A 152 -22.00 20.20 16.77
CA ASN A 152 -20.96 21.21 16.85
C ASN A 152 -20.37 21.49 15.46
N LEU A 153 -21.07 22.33 14.69
CA LEU A 153 -20.81 22.61 13.28
C LEU A 153 -19.49 23.37 13.03
N ASP A 154 -19.00 24.13 14.02
CA ASP A 154 -17.77 24.92 13.92
C ASP A 154 -16.52 24.06 13.62
N ASN A 155 -16.59 22.76 13.86
CA ASN A 155 -15.46 21.84 13.80
C ASN A 155 -15.49 20.86 12.60
N TYR A 156 -16.53 20.90 11.77
CA TYR A 156 -16.60 20.09 10.56
C TYR A 156 -15.56 20.51 9.47
N ILE A 157 -15.01 21.68 9.65
CA ILE A 157 -14.20 22.43 8.70
C ILE A 157 -12.82 21.80 8.42
N TYR A 158 -12.30 20.96 9.32
CA TYR A 158 -10.86 20.72 9.41
C TYR A 158 -10.34 19.43 8.79
N THR A 159 -11.17 18.47 8.40
CA THR A 159 -10.68 17.30 7.64
C THR A 159 -9.97 17.70 6.34
N PRO A 160 -10.47 18.67 5.54
CA PRO A 160 -9.81 19.16 4.34
C PRO A 160 -8.44 19.80 4.58
N LYS A 161 -8.15 20.28 5.81
CA LYS A 161 -6.84 20.82 6.18
C LYS A 161 -5.68 19.86 5.92
N TYR A 162 -5.95 18.56 6.11
CA TYR A 162 -4.96 17.49 5.95
C TYR A 162 -5.12 16.76 4.63
N ARG A 163 -5.48 17.47 3.56
CA ARG A 163 -5.73 16.88 2.23
C ARG A 163 -5.01 17.62 1.13
N ILE A 164 -4.54 16.84 0.14
CA ILE A 164 -4.03 17.35 -1.13
C ILE A 164 -4.77 16.69 -2.29
N ASN A 165 -4.79 17.34 -3.44
CA ASN A 165 -5.23 16.74 -4.68
C ASN A 165 -4.03 16.10 -5.39
N ARG A 166 -4.17 14.83 -5.84
CA ARG A 166 -3.11 14.11 -6.53
C ARG A 166 -3.64 13.35 -7.74
N VAL A 167 -2.96 13.50 -8.86
CA VAL A 167 -3.03 12.57 -9.99
C VAL A 167 -1.65 11.92 -10.10
N ALA A 168 -1.60 10.59 -10.17
CA ALA A 168 -0.38 9.85 -10.38
C ALA A 168 -0.54 8.89 -11.57
N MET A 169 0.37 9.00 -12.55
CA MET A 169 0.52 8.05 -13.66
C MET A 169 1.83 7.31 -13.46
N LEU A 170 1.75 6.00 -13.33
CA LEU A 170 2.89 5.14 -13.06
C LEU A 170 2.99 4.08 -14.16
N PHE A 171 4.06 4.07 -14.89
CA PHE A 171 4.41 3.00 -15.80
C PHE A 171 5.70 2.37 -15.32
N LYS A 172 5.74 1.05 -15.24
CA LYS A 172 6.97 0.31 -14.96
C LYS A 172 7.07 -0.94 -15.81
N THR A 173 8.30 -1.33 -16.09
CA THR A 173 8.64 -2.58 -16.73
C THR A 173 9.85 -3.17 -16.03
N ASP A 174 9.69 -4.39 -15.54
CA ASP A 174 10.67 -5.08 -14.71
C ASP A 174 11.03 -6.43 -15.33
N LEU A 175 12.31 -6.76 -15.26
CA LEU A 175 12.88 -8.04 -15.66
C LEU A 175 13.47 -8.70 -14.43
N THR A 176 13.20 -9.99 -14.27
CA THR A 176 13.79 -10.80 -13.20
C THR A 176 14.37 -12.07 -13.81
N GLY A 177 15.64 -12.35 -13.57
CA GLY A 177 16.33 -13.51 -14.11
C GLY A 177 17.06 -14.32 -13.06
N ASN A 178 17.13 -15.65 -13.26
CA ASN A 178 17.79 -16.54 -12.31
C ASN A 178 19.30 -16.38 -12.33
N ILE A 179 19.91 -16.30 -11.14
CA ILE A 179 21.35 -16.33 -10.95
C ILE A 179 21.78 -17.71 -10.46
N TRP A 180 21.05 -18.24 -9.44
CA TRP A 180 21.47 -19.46 -8.77
C TRP A 180 20.28 -20.29 -8.25
N ASN A 181 20.19 -21.54 -8.68
CA ASN A 181 19.26 -22.57 -8.19
C ASN A 181 17.80 -22.16 -8.03
N ASN A 182 17.28 -21.24 -8.85
CA ASN A 182 15.94 -20.67 -8.73
C ASN A 182 15.65 -20.12 -7.31
N LYS A 183 16.69 -19.66 -6.61
CA LYS A 183 16.58 -19.04 -5.29
C LYS A 183 17.13 -17.62 -5.27
N LEU A 184 18.16 -17.35 -6.06
CA LEU A 184 18.76 -16.02 -6.18
C LEU A 184 18.52 -15.51 -7.60
N PHE A 185 17.95 -14.30 -7.69
CA PHE A 185 17.59 -13.65 -8.94
C PHE A 185 18.19 -12.25 -9.00
N TRP A 186 18.52 -11.80 -10.20
CA TRP A 186 18.76 -10.38 -10.48
C TRP A 186 17.44 -9.73 -10.90
N GLU A 187 17.30 -8.46 -10.59
CA GLU A 187 16.18 -7.64 -10.98
C GLU A 187 16.67 -6.35 -11.64
N ALA A 188 16.04 -5.96 -12.72
CA ALA A 188 16.30 -4.71 -13.40
C ALA A 188 14.97 -4.12 -13.92
N GLY A 189 14.77 -2.82 -13.79
CA GLY A 189 13.54 -2.19 -14.21
C GLY A 189 13.72 -0.76 -14.70
N TYR A 190 12.78 -0.33 -15.53
CA TYR A 190 12.59 1.05 -15.92
C TYR A 190 11.21 1.51 -15.50
N HIS A 191 11.16 2.66 -14.78
CA HIS A 191 9.90 3.21 -14.29
C HIS A 191 9.78 4.68 -14.69
N LEU A 192 8.62 5.01 -15.24
CA LEU A 192 8.24 6.37 -15.58
C LEU A 192 7.04 6.75 -14.72
N SER A 193 7.19 7.79 -13.91
CA SER A 193 6.11 8.28 -13.06
C SER A 193 5.88 9.77 -13.27
N TYR A 194 4.63 10.15 -13.41
CA TYR A 194 4.22 11.55 -13.45
C TYR A 194 3.26 11.82 -12.29
N PHE A 195 3.64 12.78 -11.46
CA PHE A 195 2.83 13.26 -10.35
C PHE A 195 2.35 14.68 -10.65
N LYS A 196 1.03 14.89 -10.54
CA LYS A 196 0.45 16.22 -10.45
C LYS A 196 -0.20 16.34 -9.08
N GLN A 197 0.34 17.23 -8.26
CA GLN A 197 -0.13 17.44 -6.89
C GLN A 197 -0.43 18.93 -6.68
N GLY A 198 -1.24 19.22 -5.67
CA GLY A 198 -1.57 20.60 -5.34
C GLY A 198 -2.64 20.72 -4.27
N ALA A 199 -3.02 21.95 -3.99
CA ALA A 199 -4.10 22.24 -3.07
C ALA A 199 -5.41 21.55 -3.49
N ILE A 200 -6.24 21.25 -2.50
CA ILE A 200 -7.58 20.71 -2.72
C ILE A 200 -8.45 21.70 -3.50
N ASN A 201 -9.39 21.18 -4.28
CA ASN A 201 -10.38 22.03 -4.93
C ASN A 201 -11.51 22.38 -3.95
N ARG A 202 -11.43 23.55 -3.31
CA ARG A 202 -12.38 24.04 -2.30
C ARG A 202 -13.80 24.11 -2.83
N GLU A 203 -13.99 24.58 -4.05
CA GLU A 203 -15.28 24.67 -4.71
C GLU A 203 -15.98 23.30 -4.82
N LYS A 204 -15.21 22.25 -5.21
CA LYS A 204 -15.73 20.88 -5.26
C LYS A 204 -16.02 20.29 -3.89
N ILE A 205 -15.15 20.57 -2.91
CA ILE A 205 -15.30 20.06 -1.54
C ILE A 205 -16.50 20.72 -0.85
N ASN A 206 -16.76 21.99 -1.12
CA ASN A 206 -17.84 22.76 -0.55
C ASN A 206 -19.16 22.62 -1.32
N LYS A 207 -19.13 22.03 -2.51
CA LYS A 207 -20.34 21.85 -3.33
C LYS A 207 -21.43 21.08 -2.57
N ASN A 208 -22.64 21.62 -2.56
CA ASN A 208 -23.82 21.07 -1.87
C ASN A 208 -23.68 20.99 -0.32
N LYS A 209 -22.81 21.79 0.28
CA LYS A 209 -22.74 21.96 1.73
C LYS A 209 -23.41 23.25 2.15
N ASP A 210 -24.00 23.24 3.33
CA ASP A 210 -24.45 24.45 4.00
C ASP A 210 -23.23 25.34 4.32
N GLU A 211 -23.41 26.65 4.32
CA GLU A 211 -22.33 27.64 4.48
C GLU A 211 -21.49 27.37 5.75
N GLU A 212 -22.14 26.99 6.84
CA GLU A 212 -21.52 26.63 8.12
C GLU A 212 -20.63 25.37 8.07
N LYS A 213 -20.81 24.52 7.05
CA LYS A 213 -20.05 23.27 6.85
C LYS A 213 -19.00 23.38 5.75
N MET A 214 -18.84 24.55 5.16
CA MET A 214 -17.85 24.79 4.12
C MET A 214 -16.44 24.91 4.73
N PHE A 215 -15.45 24.40 4.04
CA PHE A 215 -14.06 24.69 4.36
C PHE A 215 -13.75 26.13 3.90
N PRO A 216 -13.39 27.05 4.83
CA PRO A 216 -13.25 28.46 4.49
C PRO A 216 -12.06 28.72 3.55
N ASP A 217 -12.18 29.71 2.69
CA ASP A 217 -11.08 30.14 1.83
C ASP A 217 -9.94 30.79 2.61
N SER A 218 -10.26 31.36 3.79
CA SER A 218 -9.27 31.96 4.70
C SER A 218 -8.42 30.95 5.46
N GLU A 219 -8.85 29.69 5.56
CA GLU A 219 -8.10 28.65 6.29
C GLU A 219 -7.15 27.91 5.34
N PRO A 220 -5.81 28.04 5.50
CA PRO A 220 -4.88 27.29 4.67
C PRO A 220 -4.85 25.80 5.03
N THR A 221 -4.72 24.97 4.00
CA THR A 221 -4.37 23.55 4.22
C THR A 221 -2.93 23.42 4.72
N LEU A 222 -2.61 22.30 5.37
CA LEU A 222 -1.24 22.04 5.82
C LEU A 222 -0.23 22.07 4.64
N PHE A 223 -0.65 21.62 3.47
CA PHE A 223 0.15 21.70 2.25
C PHE A 223 0.44 23.15 1.82
N GLU A 224 -0.57 24.03 1.86
CA GLU A 224 -0.41 25.45 1.55
C GLU A 224 0.49 26.13 2.58
N GLN A 225 0.37 25.79 3.88
CA GLN A 225 1.26 26.25 4.93
C GLN A 225 2.72 25.84 4.66
N TYR A 226 2.96 24.55 4.33
CA TYR A 226 4.30 24.04 4.03
C TYR A 226 4.94 24.72 2.81
N ARG A 227 4.14 25.08 1.81
CA ARG A 227 4.59 25.93 0.69
C ARG A 227 4.94 27.35 1.14
N ASN A 228 4.07 27.97 1.92
CA ASN A 228 4.30 29.33 2.43
C ASN A 228 5.55 29.41 3.32
N TRP A 229 5.85 28.35 4.05
CA TRP A 229 7.05 28.23 4.89
C TRP A 229 8.30 27.82 4.10
N GLY A 230 8.17 27.52 2.81
CA GLY A 230 9.26 27.08 1.95
C GLY A 230 9.81 25.69 2.26
N ILE A 231 9.08 24.89 3.05
CA ILE A 231 9.40 23.48 3.31
C ILE A 231 9.18 22.65 2.03
N ILE A 232 8.11 22.95 1.30
CA ILE A 232 7.88 22.45 -0.06
C ILE A 232 8.22 23.58 -1.02
N SER A 233 9.25 23.37 -1.83
CA SER A 233 9.73 24.38 -2.79
C SER A 233 8.72 24.56 -3.94
N ASP A 234 8.72 25.74 -4.57
CA ASP A 234 7.87 26.00 -5.74
C ASP A 234 8.22 25.07 -6.91
N GLU A 235 9.48 24.63 -7.03
CA GLU A 235 9.90 23.69 -8.07
C GLU A 235 9.21 22.34 -7.94
N GLU A 236 9.00 21.84 -6.73
CA GLU A 236 8.39 20.52 -6.48
C GLU A 236 6.88 20.57 -6.17
N ALA A 237 6.33 21.74 -5.82
CA ALA A 237 4.99 21.89 -5.27
C ALA A 237 3.88 21.27 -6.15
N GLU A 238 4.02 21.35 -7.47
CA GLU A 238 3.05 20.78 -8.41
C GLU A 238 3.35 19.34 -8.82
N GLY A 239 4.41 18.73 -8.25
CA GLY A 239 4.89 17.41 -8.65
C GLY A 239 5.83 17.48 -9.86
N GLY A 240 5.96 16.38 -10.58
CA GLY A 240 6.87 16.31 -11.72
C GLY A 240 6.92 14.94 -12.38
N LEU A 241 7.69 14.90 -13.47
CA LEU A 241 8.04 13.67 -14.18
C LEU A 241 9.32 13.09 -13.56
N ASN A 242 9.29 11.78 -13.31
CA ASN A 242 10.45 11.01 -12.88
C ASN A 242 10.64 9.82 -13.83
N SER A 243 11.82 9.74 -14.39
CA SER A 243 12.28 8.64 -15.22
C SER A 243 13.38 7.93 -14.44
N THR A 244 13.14 6.67 -14.06
CA THR A 244 14.00 5.95 -13.12
C THR A 244 14.43 4.61 -13.69
N VAL A 245 15.65 4.22 -13.35
CA VAL A 245 16.13 2.85 -13.50
C VAL A 245 16.31 2.23 -12.12
N ARG A 246 15.95 0.95 -12.01
CA ARG A 246 16.10 0.14 -10.80
C ARG A 246 16.95 -1.08 -11.11
N ALA A 247 17.78 -1.47 -10.16
CA ALA A 247 18.53 -2.72 -10.20
C ALA A 247 18.58 -3.32 -8.80
N GLY A 248 18.50 -4.63 -8.70
CA GLY A 248 18.45 -5.31 -7.41
C GLY A 248 18.71 -6.80 -7.47
N LEU A 249 18.61 -7.39 -6.29
CA LEU A 249 18.72 -8.83 -6.07
C LEU A 249 17.50 -9.28 -5.26
N LEU A 250 17.00 -10.46 -5.62
CA LEU A 250 15.93 -11.15 -4.92
C LEU A 250 16.39 -12.54 -4.51
N PHE A 251 16.22 -12.89 -3.24
CA PHE A 251 16.37 -14.24 -2.72
C PHE A 251 15.00 -14.77 -2.28
N ASP A 252 14.52 -15.85 -2.90
CA ASP A 252 13.19 -16.42 -2.64
C ASP A 252 13.29 -17.94 -2.44
N THR A 253 12.87 -18.40 -1.27
CA THR A 253 12.78 -19.82 -0.89
C THR A 253 11.39 -20.18 -0.35
N ARG A 254 10.38 -19.35 -0.63
CA ARG A 254 9.01 -19.59 -0.17
C ARG A 254 8.43 -20.85 -0.78
N ASP A 255 7.62 -21.54 0.01
CA ASP A 255 6.86 -22.70 -0.43
C ASP A 255 5.77 -22.38 -1.46
N LYS A 256 5.18 -21.17 -1.38
CA LYS A 256 4.08 -20.69 -2.23
C LYS A 256 4.21 -19.18 -2.45
N GLU A 257 3.81 -18.68 -3.61
CA GLU A 257 3.83 -17.25 -3.90
C GLU A 257 2.71 -16.48 -3.17
N GLY A 258 1.46 -16.94 -3.28
CA GLY A 258 0.29 -16.18 -2.82
C GLY A 258 -0.03 -16.30 -1.34
N ALA A 259 0.28 -17.45 -0.72
CA ALA A 259 -0.04 -17.73 0.68
C ALA A 259 1.08 -18.52 1.36
N PRO A 260 2.28 -17.93 1.49
CA PRO A 260 3.43 -18.64 2.02
C PRO A 260 3.25 -19.00 3.49
N SER A 261 3.67 -20.22 3.84
CA SER A 261 3.71 -20.72 5.20
C SER A 261 5.13 -21.03 5.68
N ARG A 262 6.08 -21.13 4.76
CA ARG A 262 7.48 -21.46 5.02
C ARG A 262 8.40 -20.74 4.05
N GLY A 263 9.61 -20.42 4.50
CA GLY A 263 10.69 -19.88 3.68
C GLY A 263 11.00 -18.42 3.90
N ILE A 264 11.87 -17.90 3.08
CA ILE A 264 12.39 -16.53 3.13
C ILE A 264 12.17 -15.87 1.78
N TRP A 265 11.84 -14.60 1.79
CA TRP A 265 11.85 -13.71 0.65
C TRP A 265 12.60 -12.44 1.05
N ALA A 266 13.71 -12.15 0.39
CA ALA A 266 14.52 -10.99 0.68
C ALA A 266 14.90 -10.29 -0.62
N GLU A 267 14.68 -8.99 -0.71
CA GLU A 267 15.05 -8.17 -1.86
C GLU A 267 15.80 -6.92 -1.42
N ALA A 268 16.68 -6.45 -2.28
CA ALA A 268 17.37 -5.18 -2.12
C ALA A 268 17.53 -4.50 -3.49
N HIS A 269 17.21 -3.20 -3.55
CA HIS A 269 17.21 -2.43 -4.80
C HIS A 269 17.93 -1.11 -4.65
N LEU A 270 18.51 -0.67 -5.76
CA LEU A 270 18.93 0.71 -5.99
C LEU A 270 18.02 1.34 -7.05
N THR A 271 17.53 2.53 -6.77
CA THR A 271 16.72 3.34 -7.68
C THR A 271 17.47 4.61 -8.02
N MET A 272 17.64 4.88 -9.30
CA MET A 272 18.32 6.06 -9.81
C MET A 272 17.36 6.85 -10.72
N ALA A 273 17.17 8.12 -10.42
CA ALA A 273 16.34 9.08 -11.16
C ALA A 273 17.17 10.30 -11.57
N PRO A 274 18.15 10.15 -12.49
CA PRO A 274 19.03 11.24 -12.86
C PRO A 274 18.35 12.23 -13.81
N LYS A 275 18.78 13.49 -13.82
CA LYS A 275 18.23 14.54 -14.69
C LYS A 275 18.36 14.22 -16.18
N TRP A 276 19.47 13.60 -16.59
CA TRP A 276 19.73 13.26 -18.00
C TRP A 276 18.76 12.21 -18.57
N LEU A 277 18.06 11.45 -17.66
CA LEU A 277 17.03 10.48 -18.06
C LEU A 277 15.63 11.13 -18.20
N GLY A 278 15.51 12.45 -17.94
CA GLY A 278 14.25 13.18 -18.04
C GLY A 278 13.55 13.43 -16.70
N THR A 279 14.18 13.10 -15.57
CA THR A 279 13.65 13.42 -14.24
C THR A 279 13.72 14.93 -13.99
N LYS A 280 12.61 15.50 -13.49
CA LYS A 280 12.54 16.93 -13.17
C LYS A 280 13.50 17.31 -12.04
N ILE A 281 13.39 16.62 -10.89
CA ILE A 281 14.24 16.78 -9.73
C ILE A 281 14.94 15.45 -9.47
N PRO A 282 16.27 15.35 -9.67
CA PRO A 282 16.99 14.10 -9.55
C PRO A 282 16.99 13.59 -8.10
N PHE A 283 16.87 12.30 -7.94
CA PHE A 283 16.97 11.60 -6.65
C PHE A 283 17.51 10.20 -6.81
N TYR A 284 18.05 9.66 -5.71
CA TYR A 284 18.57 8.30 -5.65
C TYR A 284 18.09 7.65 -4.36
N LYS A 285 17.58 6.42 -4.46
CA LYS A 285 17.06 5.67 -3.30
C LYS A 285 17.62 4.27 -3.26
N TYR A 286 17.59 3.70 -2.07
CA TYR A 286 17.80 2.26 -1.87
C TYR A 286 16.65 1.71 -1.03
N SER A 287 16.32 0.46 -1.26
CA SER A 287 15.30 -0.23 -0.48
C SER A 287 15.77 -1.64 -0.15
N ALA A 288 15.35 -2.13 1.00
CA ALA A 288 15.58 -3.51 1.40
C ALA A 288 14.33 -4.04 2.10
N THR A 289 13.87 -5.22 1.69
CA THR A 289 12.75 -5.90 2.33
C THR A 289 13.15 -7.34 2.64
N PHE A 290 12.87 -7.76 3.87
CA PHE A 290 13.06 -9.13 4.32
C PHE A 290 11.73 -9.66 4.85
N ARG A 291 11.34 -10.87 4.40
CA ARG A 291 10.16 -11.60 4.88
C ARG A 291 10.56 -13.00 5.25
N GLN A 292 10.04 -13.49 6.37
CA GLN A 292 10.21 -14.88 6.77
C GLN A 292 8.88 -15.46 7.23
N TYR A 293 8.66 -16.70 6.87
CA TYR A 293 7.49 -17.49 7.21
C TYR A 293 7.95 -18.74 7.94
N VAL A 294 7.50 -18.87 9.20
CA VAL A 294 7.91 -19.95 10.11
C VAL A 294 6.68 -20.76 10.47
N PRO A 295 6.55 -22.01 10.01
CA PRO A 295 5.48 -22.88 10.45
C PRO A 295 5.70 -23.24 11.93
N ILE A 296 4.73 -22.89 12.79
CA ILE A 296 4.70 -23.33 14.19
C ILE A 296 4.01 -24.68 14.27
N ILE A 297 2.92 -24.86 13.50
CA ILE A 297 2.24 -26.14 13.30
C ILE A 297 2.15 -26.34 11.78
N ASP A 298 2.64 -27.49 11.33
CA ASP A 298 2.67 -27.84 9.91
C ASP A 298 1.27 -27.86 9.25
N ASN A 299 1.23 -28.07 7.93
CA ASN A 299 0.03 -28.07 7.11
C ASN A 299 -0.72 -26.72 7.10
N ASP A 300 0.02 -25.62 7.16
CA ASP A 300 -0.51 -24.26 7.14
C ASP A 300 -1.49 -23.95 8.32
N ILE A 301 -1.45 -24.75 9.39
CA ILE A 301 -2.36 -24.58 10.53
C ILE A 301 -2.01 -23.36 11.33
N LEU A 302 -0.73 -23.22 11.70
CA LEU A 302 -0.25 -22.06 12.47
C LEU A 302 1.10 -21.60 11.94
N THR A 303 1.15 -20.37 11.43
CA THR A 303 2.34 -19.76 10.84
C THR A 303 2.64 -18.46 11.55
N PHE A 304 3.88 -18.24 11.94
CA PHE A 304 4.40 -16.91 12.27
C PHE A 304 5.05 -16.31 11.03
N ALA A 305 4.60 -15.11 10.63
CA ALA A 305 5.11 -14.40 9.47
C ALA A 305 5.56 -13.01 9.88
N TYR A 306 6.71 -12.56 9.37
CA TYR A 306 7.12 -11.17 9.59
C TYR A 306 7.82 -10.58 8.36
N ARG A 307 7.71 -9.27 8.24
CA ARG A 307 8.36 -8.44 7.23
C ARG A 307 9.12 -7.31 7.92
N LEU A 308 10.34 -7.07 7.47
CA LEU A 308 11.12 -5.87 7.76
C LEU A 308 11.32 -5.13 6.45
N ASN A 309 11.17 -3.82 6.44
CA ASN A 309 11.39 -2.99 5.26
C ASN A 309 12.15 -1.74 5.65
N TYR A 310 13.06 -1.33 4.78
CA TYR A 310 13.78 -0.07 4.87
C TYR A 310 13.77 0.63 3.51
N GLU A 311 13.34 1.88 3.49
CA GLU A 311 13.41 2.77 2.34
C GLU A 311 14.33 3.93 2.68
N GLY A 312 15.38 4.14 1.90
CA GLY A 312 16.36 5.20 2.15
C GLY A 312 16.67 6.03 0.91
N THR A 313 17.20 7.22 1.13
CA THR A 313 17.60 8.18 0.11
C THR A 313 19.11 8.32 0.10
N ILE A 314 19.75 8.26 -1.06
CA ILE A 314 21.17 8.54 -1.23
C ILE A 314 21.33 10.03 -1.53
N GLY A 315 22.18 10.71 -0.76
CA GLY A 315 22.28 12.17 -0.81
C GLY A 315 21.36 12.83 0.21
N GLU A 316 21.13 14.13 0.05
CA GLU A 316 20.46 14.94 1.07
C GLU A 316 18.97 15.15 0.82
N ASP A 317 18.51 15.01 -0.44
CA ASP A 317 17.15 15.35 -0.83
C ASP A 317 16.50 14.33 -1.77
N ALA A 318 15.18 14.23 -1.65
CA ALA A 318 14.29 13.65 -2.64
C ALA A 318 13.02 14.52 -2.69
N PRO A 319 12.38 14.71 -3.85
CA PRO A 319 11.18 15.51 -3.92
C PRO A 319 10.07 14.93 -3.04
N TYR A 320 9.35 15.79 -2.33
CA TYR A 320 8.35 15.37 -1.34
C TYR A 320 7.31 14.40 -1.90
N TYR A 321 6.99 14.50 -3.19
CA TYR A 321 5.96 13.69 -3.84
C TYR A 321 6.39 12.24 -4.13
N VAL A 322 7.68 11.90 -3.97
CA VAL A 322 8.18 10.52 -4.06
C VAL A 322 8.34 9.84 -2.70
N LEU A 323 8.33 10.59 -1.60
CA LEU A 323 8.48 10.05 -0.23
C LEU A 323 7.38 9.06 0.15
N PRO A 324 6.10 9.25 -0.25
CA PRO A 324 5.04 8.31 0.09
C PRO A 324 5.15 6.94 -0.59
N TYR A 325 6.05 6.76 -1.57
CA TYR A 325 6.08 5.53 -2.35
C TYR A 325 7.10 4.54 -1.82
N ILE A 326 6.61 3.31 -1.57
CA ILE A 326 7.43 2.16 -1.19
C ILE A 326 7.77 1.38 -2.44
N THR A 327 9.05 1.08 -2.62
CA THR A 327 9.57 0.35 -3.77
C THR A 327 8.96 -1.05 -3.87
N VAL A 328 8.42 -1.40 -5.03
CA VAL A 328 7.89 -2.73 -5.35
C VAL A 328 8.32 -3.08 -6.77
N MET A 329 8.93 -4.25 -6.95
CA MET A 329 9.24 -4.81 -8.28
C MET A 329 8.15 -5.78 -8.74
N GLY A 330 8.17 -6.13 -10.02
CA GLY A 330 7.23 -7.07 -10.63
C GLY A 330 5.88 -6.45 -11.01
N ALA A 331 4.85 -7.28 -11.17
CA ALA A 331 3.56 -6.89 -11.73
C ALA A 331 2.69 -5.98 -10.83
N SER A 332 3.08 -5.77 -9.58
CA SER A 332 2.38 -4.84 -8.67
C SER A 332 2.83 -3.40 -8.90
N TYR A 333 1.97 -2.42 -8.62
CA TYR A 333 2.37 -1.02 -8.61
C TYR A 333 3.02 -0.63 -7.29
N ASP A 334 3.84 0.43 -7.28
CA ASP A 334 4.48 0.97 -6.09
C ASP A 334 3.41 1.33 -5.04
N ARG A 335 3.67 0.97 -3.78
CA ARG A 335 2.71 1.19 -2.70
C ARG A 335 2.79 2.63 -2.20
N ASP A 336 1.65 3.12 -1.71
CA ASP A 336 1.61 4.38 -0.93
C ASP A 336 2.42 4.24 0.37
N GLY A 337 2.72 5.38 1.01
CA GLY A 337 3.56 5.50 2.18
C GLY A 337 3.12 4.76 3.44
N MET A 338 3.80 5.04 4.54
CA MET A 338 3.59 4.35 5.80
C MET A 338 2.27 4.78 6.45
N GLY A 339 1.38 3.82 6.62
CA GLY A 339 0.00 3.97 7.11
C GLY A 339 -1.03 3.40 6.13
N GLY A 340 -2.15 2.92 6.67
CA GLY A 340 -3.19 2.25 5.92
C GLY A 340 -2.97 0.74 5.74
N TYR A 341 -3.94 0.06 5.12
CA TYR A 341 -4.00 -1.40 5.09
C TYR A 341 -2.85 -2.07 4.33
N ARG A 342 -2.21 -1.39 3.40
CA ARG A 342 -1.13 -1.96 2.56
C ARG A 342 0.24 -1.94 3.23
N THR A 343 0.40 -1.18 4.31
CA THR A 343 1.70 -0.98 4.96
C THR A 343 1.64 -1.19 6.47
N ILE A 344 1.02 -0.28 7.22
CA ILE A 344 0.89 -0.29 8.68
C ILE A 344 -0.59 -0.21 9.01
N ARG A 345 -1.21 -1.35 9.29
CA ARG A 345 -2.66 -1.46 9.55
C ARG A 345 -3.05 -0.77 10.85
N GLY A 346 -4.10 0.05 10.83
CA GLY A 346 -4.56 0.81 11.98
C GLY A 346 -3.94 2.20 12.12
N LEU A 347 -2.86 2.49 11.43
CA LEU A 347 -2.29 3.83 11.30
C LEU A 347 -3.00 4.58 10.18
N MET A 348 -3.21 5.89 10.34
CA MET A 348 -3.76 6.74 9.28
C MET A 348 -2.90 6.64 8.01
N ARG A 349 -3.55 6.60 6.84
CA ARG A 349 -2.86 6.49 5.54
C ARG A 349 -1.88 7.64 5.33
N ASN A 350 -0.65 7.32 4.92
CA ASN A 350 0.44 8.28 4.70
C ASN A 350 0.79 9.15 5.93
N ARG A 351 0.53 8.65 7.15
CA ARG A 351 0.84 9.40 8.38
C ARG A 351 2.32 9.64 8.57
N VAL A 352 3.16 8.69 8.14
CA VAL A 352 4.60 8.74 8.33
C VAL A 352 5.30 8.83 6.99
N GLN A 353 5.99 9.92 6.77
CA GLN A 353 6.77 10.21 5.57
C GLN A 353 8.07 10.91 5.99
N GLY A 354 9.19 10.50 5.41
CA GLY A 354 10.52 11.08 5.64
C GLY A 354 11.50 10.65 4.57
N LEU A 355 12.73 11.12 4.63
CA LEU A 355 13.77 10.73 3.67
C LEU A 355 14.10 9.25 3.78
N ASP A 356 14.31 8.76 5.00
CA ASP A 356 14.51 7.34 5.26
C ASP A 356 13.49 6.85 6.28
N MET A 357 12.95 5.66 6.03
CA MET A 357 11.90 5.06 6.86
C MET A 357 12.20 3.59 7.08
N ALA A 358 12.01 3.14 8.32
CA ALA A 358 12.03 1.73 8.68
C ALA A 358 10.62 1.26 9.03
N SER A 359 10.25 0.05 8.68
CA SER A 359 8.98 -0.54 9.07
C SER A 359 9.08 -2.04 9.34
N TYR A 360 8.16 -2.54 10.15
CA TYR A 360 7.96 -3.96 10.36
C TYR A 360 6.48 -4.32 10.35
N ASN A 361 6.20 -5.56 10.00
CA ASN A 361 4.92 -6.22 10.22
C ASN A 361 5.22 -7.59 10.80
N ALA A 362 4.49 -8.00 11.82
CA ALA A 362 4.60 -9.33 12.41
C ALA A 362 3.20 -9.86 12.67
N GLU A 363 2.91 -11.08 12.25
CA GLU A 363 1.60 -11.67 12.46
C GLU A 363 1.64 -13.18 12.69
N ILE A 364 0.74 -13.64 13.55
CA ILE A 364 0.42 -15.05 13.74
C ILE A 364 -0.83 -15.35 12.90
N ARG A 365 -0.73 -16.33 11.99
CA ARG A 365 -1.78 -16.80 11.10
C ARG A 365 -2.24 -18.16 11.54
N TRP A 366 -3.50 -18.29 11.99
CA TRP A 366 -4.06 -19.55 12.45
C TRP A 366 -5.24 -19.97 11.57
N ARG A 367 -5.12 -21.10 10.87
CA ARG A 367 -6.21 -21.75 10.15
C ARG A 367 -6.86 -22.78 11.09
N PHE A 368 -8.02 -22.45 11.62
CA PHE A 368 -8.68 -23.28 12.62
C PHE A 368 -9.73 -24.24 12.02
N VAL A 369 -10.18 -23.99 10.78
CA VAL A 369 -11.15 -24.83 10.07
C VAL A 369 -10.75 -24.96 8.61
N ASN A 370 -10.75 -26.23 8.14
CA ASN A 370 -10.58 -26.58 6.74
C ASN A 370 -11.64 -27.61 6.35
N PHE A 371 -12.35 -27.39 5.24
CA PHE A 371 -13.32 -28.34 4.72
C PHE A 371 -13.50 -28.17 3.20
N THR A 372 -14.10 -29.16 2.55
CA THR A 372 -14.43 -29.10 1.13
C THR A 372 -15.93 -28.95 0.96
N LEU A 373 -16.35 -27.90 0.26
CA LEU A 373 -17.75 -27.64 -0.08
C LEU A 373 -17.86 -27.39 -1.58
N TRP A 374 -18.78 -28.06 -2.28
CA TRP A 374 -18.97 -27.94 -3.74
C TRP A 374 -17.67 -28.04 -4.55
N LYS A 375 -16.81 -28.98 -4.19
CA LYS A 375 -15.48 -29.18 -4.82
C LYS A 375 -14.49 -28.01 -4.62
N GLN A 376 -14.78 -27.07 -3.71
CA GLN A 376 -13.87 -26.01 -3.33
C GLN A 376 -13.28 -26.30 -1.95
N ASN A 377 -11.97 -26.08 -1.79
CA ASN A 377 -11.32 -26.14 -0.49
C ASN A 377 -11.54 -24.81 0.22
N ILE A 378 -12.23 -24.83 1.34
CA ILE A 378 -12.56 -23.65 2.14
C ILE A 378 -11.83 -23.75 3.47
N ALA A 379 -11.23 -22.64 3.87
CA ALA A 379 -10.64 -22.48 5.19
C ALA A 379 -11.09 -21.17 5.84
N PHE A 380 -11.20 -21.19 7.17
CA PHE A 380 -11.32 -20.02 8.00
C PHE A 380 -10.07 -19.88 8.86
N GLY A 381 -9.57 -18.67 8.97
CA GLY A 381 -8.42 -18.35 9.78
C GLY A 381 -8.62 -17.10 10.62
N LEU A 382 -7.85 -17.02 11.68
CA LEU A 382 -7.67 -15.80 12.48
C LEU A 382 -6.24 -15.34 12.34
N ASN A 383 -6.03 -14.03 12.47
CA ASN A 383 -4.71 -13.47 12.65
C ASN A 383 -4.68 -12.46 13.78
N ALA A 384 -3.54 -12.41 14.47
CA ALA A 384 -3.18 -11.32 15.36
C ALA A 384 -1.88 -10.70 14.83
N PHE A 385 -1.78 -9.38 14.87
CA PHE A 385 -0.62 -8.69 14.30
C PHE A 385 -0.15 -7.51 15.12
N SER A 386 1.11 -7.16 14.93
CA SER A 386 1.72 -5.88 15.29
C SER A 386 2.46 -5.34 14.08
N ASP A 387 2.15 -4.10 13.71
CA ASP A 387 2.82 -3.39 12.64
C ASP A 387 3.47 -2.13 13.23
N GLY A 388 4.59 -1.68 12.66
CA GLY A 388 5.22 -0.45 13.12
C GLY A 388 6.12 0.20 12.08
N THR A 389 6.33 1.50 12.23
CA THR A 389 7.18 2.31 11.37
C THR A 389 7.75 3.50 12.11
N MET A 390 8.84 4.06 11.60
CA MET A 390 9.39 5.34 12.03
C MET A 390 10.24 5.97 10.94
N VAL A 391 10.36 7.29 10.98
CA VAL A 391 11.36 8.02 10.19
C VAL A 391 12.71 7.88 10.87
N THR A 392 13.71 7.43 10.13
CA THR A 392 15.09 7.26 10.61
C THR A 392 16.01 8.38 10.14
N ARG A 393 15.63 9.07 9.05
CA ARG A 393 16.27 10.31 8.59
C ARG A 393 15.21 11.30 8.15
N ASN A 394 15.28 12.50 8.72
CA ASN A 394 14.28 13.53 8.53
C ASN A 394 14.36 14.18 7.14
N PHE A 395 13.20 14.51 6.60
CA PHE A 395 13.07 15.52 5.56
C PHE A 395 13.30 16.91 6.18
N ASP A 396 13.96 17.81 5.45
CA ASP A 396 14.26 19.16 5.97
C ASP A 396 12.99 20.01 6.11
N MET A 397 12.64 20.33 7.34
CA MET A 397 11.50 21.16 7.70
C MET A 397 11.89 22.57 8.11
N SER A 398 13.13 23.00 7.84
CA SER A 398 13.57 24.36 8.17
C SER A 398 12.78 25.41 7.39
N PHE A 399 12.54 26.55 8.04
CA PHE A 399 11.86 27.67 7.39
C PHE A 399 12.72 28.32 6.30
N LYS A 400 12.16 28.39 5.09
CA LYS A 400 12.79 28.98 3.92
C LYS A 400 11.83 29.97 3.18
N GLY A 401 10.67 30.23 3.81
CA GLY A 401 9.61 31.07 3.24
C GLY A 401 9.78 32.55 3.45
N ASP A 402 8.75 33.32 3.11
CA ASP A 402 8.68 34.78 3.35
C ASP A 402 8.50 35.03 4.87
N GLU A 403 9.25 36.00 5.44
CA GLU A 403 9.24 36.35 6.86
C GLU A 403 7.84 36.68 7.42
N LYS A 404 6.89 37.10 6.58
CA LYS A 404 5.51 37.31 7.01
C LYS A 404 4.85 36.05 7.56
N TYR A 405 5.32 34.82 7.18
CA TYR A 405 4.82 33.53 7.64
C TYR A 405 5.66 32.93 8.79
N ARG A 406 6.75 33.60 9.22
CA ARG A 406 7.65 33.12 10.26
C ARG A 406 6.91 32.83 11.58
N LYS A 407 6.05 33.76 11.98
CA LYS A 407 5.30 33.63 13.22
C LYS A 407 4.39 32.39 13.21
N GLU A 408 3.68 32.17 12.11
CA GLU A 408 2.80 30.98 11.93
C GLU A 408 3.61 29.67 11.97
N TYR A 409 4.78 29.66 11.33
CA TYR A 409 5.68 28.51 11.37
C TYR A 409 6.20 28.24 12.79
N ASP A 410 6.64 29.25 13.51
CA ASP A 410 7.17 29.11 14.87
C ASP A 410 6.07 28.61 15.84
N GLU A 411 4.84 29.11 15.71
CA GLU A 411 3.67 28.62 16.45
C GLU A 411 3.37 27.16 16.15
N TYR A 412 3.43 26.75 14.89
CA TYR A 412 3.24 25.35 14.51
C TYR A 412 4.36 24.46 15.07
N MET A 413 5.62 24.86 14.97
CA MET A 413 6.75 24.10 15.52
C MET A 413 6.68 24.00 17.04
N ALA A 414 6.23 25.04 17.72
CA ALA A 414 6.00 25.00 19.18
C ALA A 414 4.93 23.95 19.56
N GLN A 415 3.87 23.78 18.76
CA GLN A 415 2.86 22.73 18.98
C GLN A 415 3.47 21.32 18.89
N THR A 416 4.49 21.10 18.07
CA THR A 416 5.21 19.82 18.00
C THR A 416 6.13 19.57 19.20
N GLY A 417 6.27 20.54 20.10
CA GLY A 417 7.24 20.52 21.19
C GLY A 417 8.70 20.63 20.71
N ASN A 418 8.91 21.25 19.54
CA ASN A 418 10.24 21.39 18.90
C ASN A 418 11.00 20.04 18.81
N ARG A 419 10.28 18.98 18.48
CA ARG A 419 10.89 17.65 18.35
C ARG A 419 11.89 17.62 17.21
N THR A 420 13.02 16.96 17.44
CA THR A 420 14.12 16.84 16.48
C THR A 420 14.24 15.45 15.86
N ALA A 421 13.45 14.48 16.36
CA ALA A 421 13.43 13.11 15.89
C ALA A 421 12.04 12.50 16.02
N ASP A 422 11.74 11.60 15.11
CA ASP A 422 10.53 10.78 15.17
C ASP A 422 10.67 9.68 16.25
N ARG A 423 9.57 9.03 16.55
CA ARG A 423 9.47 7.87 17.44
C ARG A 423 8.69 6.75 16.73
N PRO A 424 8.83 5.48 17.18
CA PRO A 424 8.07 4.39 16.59
C PRO A 424 6.55 4.61 16.68
N HIS A 425 5.89 4.53 15.53
CA HIS A 425 4.44 4.45 15.39
C HIS A 425 4.07 2.96 15.35
N ILE A 426 3.48 2.46 16.41
CA ILE A 426 3.18 1.02 16.56
C ILE A 426 1.68 0.82 16.60
N THR A 427 1.22 -0.21 15.91
CA THR A 427 -0.17 -0.65 15.92
C THR A 427 -0.26 -2.13 16.28
N VAL A 428 -1.41 -2.50 16.84
CA VAL A 428 -1.77 -3.90 17.11
C VAL A 428 -3.15 -4.17 16.57
N GLY A 429 -3.44 -5.42 16.24
CA GLY A 429 -4.75 -5.76 15.73
C GLY A 429 -4.93 -7.23 15.47
N GLY A 430 -6.05 -7.53 14.84
CA GLY A 430 -6.39 -8.89 14.45
C GLY A 430 -7.52 -8.93 13.45
N GLY A 431 -7.82 -10.11 12.97
CA GLY A 431 -8.86 -10.27 11.97
C GLY A 431 -9.27 -11.69 11.72
N LEU A 432 -10.33 -11.81 10.91
CA LEU A 432 -10.88 -13.07 10.39
C LEU A 432 -10.53 -13.14 8.90
N ARG A 433 -10.12 -14.34 8.46
CA ARG A 433 -9.85 -14.62 7.05
C ARG A 433 -10.72 -15.74 6.55
N PHE A 434 -11.28 -15.53 5.37
CA PHE A 434 -11.89 -16.56 4.54
C PHE A 434 -10.93 -16.88 3.40
N ILE A 435 -10.61 -18.17 3.24
CA ILE A 435 -9.65 -18.64 2.23
C ILE A 435 -10.35 -19.71 1.39
N MET A 436 -10.31 -19.56 0.05
CA MET A 436 -10.85 -20.51 -0.88
C MET A 436 -9.79 -20.91 -1.90
N ASN A 437 -9.56 -22.21 -2.06
CA ASN A 437 -8.58 -22.80 -2.99
C ASN A 437 -7.14 -22.21 -2.85
N GLN A 438 -6.76 -21.77 -1.66
CA GLN A 438 -5.46 -21.15 -1.32
C GLN A 438 -5.16 -19.79 -1.98
N ASN A 439 -5.85 -19.43 -3.06
CA ASN A 439 -5.57 -18.25 -3.87
C ASN A 439 -6.58 -17.12 -3.66
N PHE A 440 -7.80 -17.42 -3.30
CA PHE A 440 -8.81 -16.41 -3.00
C PHE A 440 -8.93 -16.22 -1.49
N ILE A 441 -8.51 -15.07 -1.02
CA ILE A 441 -8.48 -14.72 0.40
C ILE A 441 -9.24 -13.43 0.59
N VAL A 442 -10.18 -13.42 1.53
CA VAL A 442 -10.84 -12.20 2.01
C VAL A 442 -10.53 -12.05 3.49
N ALA A 443 -9.96 -10.91 3.86
CA ALA A 443 -9.60 -10.58 5.22
C ALA A 443 -10.46 -9.43 5.76
N PHE A 444 -10.94 -9.60 6.99
CA PHE A 444 -11.63 -8.59 7.79
C PHE A 444 -10.73 -8.26 8.97
N GLU A 445 -10.08 -7.12 8.94
CA GLU A 445 -9.04 -6.78 9.91
C GLU A 445 -9.35 -5.45 10.60
N TYR A 446 -9.02 -5.37 11.89
CA TYR A 446 -9.04 -4.12 12.64
C TYR A 446 -7.69 -3.88 13.28
N GLY A 447 -7.13 -2.69 13.06
CA GLY A 447 -5.87 -2.24 13.66
C GLY A 447 -6.08 -1.03 14.56
N LEU A 448 -5.31 -0.93 15.62
CA LEU A 448 -5.37 0.12 16.63
C LEU A 448 -3.96 0.64 16.94
N PRO A 449 -3.69 1.96 16.84
CA PRO A 449 -2.40 2.53 17.21
C PRO A 449 -2.22 2.55 18.74
N ILE A 450 -1.03 2.12 19.20
CA ILE A 450 -0.67 2.08 20.61
C ILE A 450 -0.53 3.49 21.18
N SER A 451 -0.19 4.48 20.35
CA SER A 451 -0.09 5.89 20.72
C SER A 451 -1.36 6.42 21.42
N LYS A 452 -2.53 5.82 21.14
CA LYS A 452 -3.80 6.14 21.82
C LYS A 452 -3.74 5.96 23.34
N PHE A 453 -2.89 5.07 23.83
CA PHE A 453 -2.69 4.76 25.25
C PHE A 453 -1.45 5.45 25.84
N SER A 454 -0.81 6.35 25.07
CA SER A 454 0.37 7.09 25.52
C SER A 454 0.05 8.00 26.70
N SER A 455 0.95 8.06 27.65
CA SER A 455 0.95 9.06 28.72
C SER A 455 1.45 10.43 28.26
N ASP A 456 2.13 10.51 27.12
CA ASP A 456 2.54 11.76 26.47
C ASP A 456 1.31 12.39 25.80
N PRO A 457 0.80 13.53 26.30
CA PRO A 457 -0.41 14.15 25.76
C PRO A 457 -0.28 14.55 24.29
N TYR A 458 0.92 14.86 23.84
CA TYR A 458 1.19 15.19 22.44
C TYR A 458 1.03 13.96 21.54
N ILE A 459 1.65 12.83 21.90
CA ILE A 459 1.63 11.60 21.10
C ILE A 459 0.23 10.98 21.05
N LYS A 460 -0.52 11.15 22.14
CA LYS A 460 -1.87 10.60 22.25
C LYS A 460 -2.74 11.09 21.08
N ASN A 461 -3.31 10.15 20.34
CA ASN A 461 -4.19 10.37 19.19
C ASN A 461 -3.53 10.97 17.92
N GLN A 462 -2.19 11.16 17.88
CA GLN A 462 -1.51 11.64 16.67
C GLN A 462 -1.57 10.65 15.49
N ASP A 463 -1.82 9.37 15.74
CA ASP A 463 -1.87 8.29 14.75
C ASP A 463 -3.30 7.88 14.36
N GLY A 464 -4.29 8.60 14.89
CA GLY A 464 -5.71 8.30 14.68
C GLY A 464 -6.29 7.31 15.71
N ASN A 465 -7.49 6.82 15.41
CA ASN A 465 -8.29 6.01 16.35
C ASN A 465 -8.37 4.52 15.98
N GLY A 466 -7.51 4.07 15.06
CA GLY A 466 -7.59 2.75 14.48
C GLY A 466 -8.53 2.69 13.26
N ALA A 467 -8.46 1.60 12.52
CA ALA A 467 -9.21 1.44 11.28
C ALA A 467 -9.62 -0.02 11.04
N PHE A 468 -10.77 -0.18 10.39
CA PHE A 468 -11.28 -1.45 9.92
C PHE A 468 -11.08 -1.56 8.41
N TYR A 469 -10.67 -2.75 7.95
CA TYR A 469 -10.40 -3.04 6.56
C TYR A 469 -11.09 -4.32 6.10
N ILE A 470 -11.49 -4.33 4.83
CA ILE A 470 -11.88 -5.54 4.11
C ILE A 470 -10.92 -5.62 2.91
N ASN A 471 -10.10 -6.65 2.88
CA ASN A 471 -9.02 -6.80 1.91
C ASN A 471 -9.07 -8.14 1.21
N THR A 472 -8.42 -8.21 0.04
CA THR A 472 -8.11 -9.46 -0.64
C THR A 472 -6.61 -9.76 -0.51
N GLY A 473 -6.26 -11.05 -0.33
CA GLY A 473 -4.87 -11.49 -0.17
C GLY A 473 -4.30 -11.33 1.24
N PHE A 474 -3.00 -11.62 1.37
CA PHE A 474 -2.20 -11.30 2.55
C PHE A 474 -1.50 -9.94 2.37
N LEU A 475 -1.17 -9.28 3.47
CA LEU A 475 -0.41 -8.03 3.41
C LEU A 475 1.00 -8.25 2.84
N PHE A 476 1.62 -9.40 3.13
CA PHE A 476 2.95 -9.80 2.66
C PHE A 476 3.11 -11.31 2.64
#